data_2100d6713972d4c160b056e7396bd910
#
_entry.id   2100d6713972d4c160b056e7396bd910
#
_cell.length_a   1.000
_cell.length_b   1.000
_cell.length_c   1.000
_cell.angle_alpha   90.00
_cell.angle_beta   90.00
_cell.angle_gamma   90.00
#
_symmetry.space_group_name_H-M   'P 1'
#
loop_
_entity.id
_entity.type
_entity.pdbx_description
1 polymer ?
#
loop_
_entity_poly.entity_id
_entity_poly.type
_entity_poly.pdbx_seq_one_letter_code
_entity_poly.pdbx_strand_id
1 'polypeptide(L)'
;MRLVGKSLAPEVVLREMLHLISELLGLNRGRIVLADFVGDIALVGLADRKPEPRNPANHPTSSIRYAYGLTKAEMALGRYGAAEGITGRVLATAQPIIVQDIDAEPQFLARSVARAQLPQEVVAFIALPIEVNREVIGVLACHRIRSRDRQLNDDVAVLKILATLAGQLLQLQALVGEKTRALQAKNQLLTRALETAAARYGIIGTSPALLQALSELERVSEASASVLLLGESGTGKELFARAVHLSSQRRVQPFIKVNCAAIPDTLFESELFGYERGAFTGAQTARAGWFEQADGGTIFLDEIGEMPLAMQTKLLRTLQEGTVVRLGGKREIKVAVRVVAATNRDLEQDVQRGIFRRDLFYRLNVIPIRLPSLRERPQDIRALALHFLSRANQDNQRNVSLSPDALAKLEQHPWPGNIR
;
A
#
# COMPACT_ATOMS: atom_id res chain seq x y z
N MET A 1 -5.89 35.32 1.98
CA MET A 1 -5.08 34.22 2.52
C MET A 1 -5.98 33.13 3.16
N ARG A 2 -6.94 32.55 2.41
CA ARG A 2 -7.91 31.52 2.86
C ARG A 2 -7.98 30.28 1.95
N LEU A 3 -6.95 30.05 1.12
CA LEU A 3 -6.93 28.99 0.09
C LEU A 3 -6.05 27.77 0.44
N VAL A 4 -5.45 27.70 1.62
CA VAL A 4 -4.46 26.66 1.96
C VAL A 4 -5.06 25.42 2.65
N GLY A 5 -6.37 25.31 2.76
CA GLY A 5 -7.01 24.21 3.50
C GLY A 5 -8.09 23.41 2.75
N LYS A 6 -8.47 23.79 1.53
CA LYS A 6 -9.44 23.03 0.74
C LYS A 6 -8.71 22.24 -0.34
N SER A 7 -9.01 20.96 -0.42
CA SER A 7 -8.59 19.99 -1.44
C SER A 7 -8.09 20.66 -2.73
N LEU A 8 -6.82 20.44 -3.06
CA LEU A 8 -6.18 20.83 -4.33
C LEU A 8 -6.77 20.06 -5.55
N ALA A 9 -8.06 19.75 -5.54
CA ALA A 9 -8.71 19.13 -6.68
C ALA A 9 -8.61 20.11 -7.88
N PRO A 10 -8.00 19.70 -8.99
CA PRO A 10 -7.77 20.56 -10.15
C PRO A 10 -9.05 21.23 -10.68
N GLU A 11 -10.19 20.55 -10.51
CA GLU A 11 -11.51 21.10 -10.85
C GLU A 11 -11.83 22.40 -10.10
N VAL A 12 -11.49 22.44 -8.81
CA VAL A 12 -11.72 23.63 -7.98
C VAL A 12 -10.79 24.76 -8.42
N VAL A 13 -9.51 24.44 -8.63
CA VAL A 13 -8.50 25.43 -9.04
C VAL A 13 -8.81 26.02 -10.41
N LEU A 14 -9.18 25.19 -11.38
CA LEU A 14 -9.52 25.66 -12.73
C LEU A 14 -10.80 26.50 -12.74
N ARG A 15 -11.80 26.16 -11.94
CA ARG A 15 -13.01 26.99 -11.79
C ARG A 15 -12.73 28.32 -11.11
N GLU A 16 -11.94 28.32 -10.05
CA GLU A 16 -11.52 29.57 -9.38
C GLU A 16 -10.68 30.44 -10.31
N MET A 17 -9.82 29.86 -11.12
CA MET A 17 -9.07 30.58 -12.16
C MET A 17 -10.02 31.25 -13.15
N LEU A 18 -11.04 30.57 -13.67
CA LEU A 18 -12.05 31.12 -14.55
C LEU A 18 -12.91 32.19 -13.86
N HIS A 19 -13.21 32.03 -12.58
CA HIS A 19 -13.87 33.04 -11.76
C HIS A 19 -13.04 34.33 -11.65
N LEU A 20 -11.75 34.19 -11.31
CA LEU A 20 -10.85 35.34 -11.24
C LEU A 20 -10.69 36.07 -12.57
N ILE A 21 -10.66 35.34 -13.68
CA ILE A 21 -10.67 35.94 -15.02
C ILE A 21 -11.92 36.83 -15.21
N SER A 22 -13.07 36.36 -14.77
CA SER A 22 -14.32 37.10 -14.89
C SER A 22 -14.35 38.32 -13.99
N GLU A 23 -14.02 38.18 -12.71
CA GLU A 23 -14.13 39.25 -11.71
C GLU A 23 -13.06 40.36 -11.90
N LEU A 24 -11.80 39.94 -12.10
CA LEU A 24 -10.67 40.87 -12.17
C LEU A 24 -10.46 41.46 -13.55
N LEU A 25 -10.64 40.67 -14.60
CA LEU A 25 -10.38 41.10 -15.99
C LEU A 25 -11.66 41.45 -16.73
N GLY A 26 -12.81 41.12 -16.17
CA GLY A 26 -14.12 41.32 -16.83
C GLY A 26 -14.28 40.49 -18.10
N LEU A 27 -13.54 39.38 -18.20
CA LEU A 27 -13.64 38.43 -19.28
C LEU A 27 -14.69 37.38 -18.91
N ASN A 28 -15.89 37.54 -19.46
CA ASN A 28 -17.07 36.80 -19.05
C ASN A 28 -17.13 35.42 -19.71
N ARG A 29 -17.92 34.52 -19.10
CA ARG A 29 -18.23 33.16 -19.59
C ARG A 29 -16.98 32.38 -19.99
N GLY A 30 -15.97 32.43 -19.12
CA GLY A 30 -14.73 31.69 -19.25
C GLY A 30 -14.99 30.19 -19.27
N ARG A 31 -14.35 29.49 -20.22
CA ARG A 31 -14.48 28.02 -20.35
C ARG A 31 -13.21 27.36 -20.79
N ILE A 32 -13.01 26.14 -20.32
CA ILE A 32 -11.96 25.23 -20.76
C ILE A 32 -12.63 24.07 -21.48
N VAL A 33 -12.31 23.95 -22.75
CA VAL A 33 -12.74 22.89 -23.66
C VAL A 33 -11.58 21.89 -23.72
N LEU A 34 -11.81 20.61 -23.42
CA LEU A 34 -10.80 19.59 -23.57
C LEU A 34 -11.19 18.62 -24.68
N ALA A 35 -10.20 18.11 -25.39
CA ALA A 35 -10.41 17.06 -26.36
C ALA A 35 -10.87 15.77 -25.63
N ASP A 36 -11.82 15.02 -26.20
CA ASP A 36 -12.43 13.86 -25.54
C ASP A 36 -11.46 12.69 -25.29
N PHE A 37 -10.30 12.67 -25.98
CA PHE A 37 -9.21 11.72 -25.68
C PHE A 37 -8.40 12.09 -24.43
N VAL A 38 -8.56 13.28 -23.91
CA VAL A 38 -7.89 13.77 -22.70
C VAL A 38 -8.61 13.21 -21.48
N GLY A 39 -8.57 11.87 -21.34
CA GLY A 39 -8.81 11.21 -20.07
C GLY A 39 -7.49 11.12 -19.30
N ASP A 40 -7.57 10.82 -18.00
CA ASP A 40 -6.40 10.74 -17.11
C ASP A 40 -5.24 9.87 -17.65
N ILE A 41 -5.51 8.88 -18.51
CA ILE A 41 -4.51 7.98 -19.09
C ILE A 41 -3.78 8.59 -20.29
N ALA A 42 -4.47 9.42 -21.09
CA ALA A 42 -3.91 9.98 -22.31
C ALA A 42 -2.90 11.09 -22.04
N LEU A 43 -3.09 11.90 -20.98
CA LEU A 43 -2.19 12.99 -20.62
C LEU A 43 -0.78 12.50 -20.20
N VAL A 44 -0.69 11.30 -19.67
CA VAL A 44 0.58 10.69 -19.25
C VAL A 44 1.33 10.09 -20.44
N GLY A 45 0.61 9.45 -21.36
CA GLY A 45 1.20 8.88 -22.59
C GLY A 45 1.74 9.96 -23.56
N LEU A 46 1.34 11.22 -23.38
CA LEU A 46 1.87 12.34 -24.16
C LEU A 46 3.31 12.73 -23.76
N ALA A 47 3.77 12.34 -22.56
CA ALA A 47 5.15 12.63 -22.10
C ALA A 47 6.22 11.89 -22.93
N ASP A 48 5.91 10.69 -23.45
CA ASP A 48 6.85 9.82 -24.15
C ASP A 48 6.63 9.73 -25.68
N ARG A 49 5.56 10.33 -26.20
CA ARG A 49 5.31 10.34 -27.66
C ARG A 49 6.20 11.35 -28.38
N LYS A 50 6.90 10.88 -29.42
CA LYS A 50 7.47 11.79 -30.43
C LYS A 50 6.31 12.52 -31.12
N PRO A 51 6.45 13.84 -31.37
CA PRO A 51 5.41 14.60 -32.06
C PRO A 51 5.15 14.00 -33.44
N GLU A 52 3.99 13.37 -33.62
CA GLU A 52 3.53 12.92 -34.93
C GLU A 52 3.03 14.10 -35.75
N PRO A 53 3.19 14.09 -37.09
CA PRO A 53 2.65 15.14 -37.95
C PRO A 53 1.13 15.21 -37.78
N ARG A 54 0.62 16.39 -37.46
CA ARG A 54 -0.80 16.67 -37.19
C ARG A 54 -1.64 16.37 -38.43
N ASN A 55 -2.40 15.28 -38.37
CA ASN A 55 -3.38 14.97 -39.41
C ASN A 55 -4.75 15.51 -38.98
N PRO A 56 -5.33 16.51 -39.67
CA PRO A 56 -6.61 17.11 -39.30
C PRO A 56 -7.79 16.13 -39.27
N ALA A 57 -7.70 15.00 -39.98
CA ALA A 57 -8.75 13.97 -40.00
C ALA A 57 -8.86 13.13 -38.72
N ASN A 58 -7.86 13.19 -37.84
CA ASN A 58 -7.77 12.35 -36.61
C ASN A 58 -8.05 13.13 -35.32
N HIS A 59 -8.56 14.34 -35.37
CA HIS A 59 -8.89 15.08 -34.14
C HIS A 59 -10.22 14.63 -33.57
N PRO A 60 -10.22 14.12 -32.31
CA PRO A 60 -11.45 13.74 -31.64
C PRO A 60 -12.36 14.93 -31.37
N THR A 61 -13.62 14.64 -31.08
CA THR A 61 -14.56 15.62 -30.55
C THR A 61 -14.01 16.22 -29.24
N SER A 62 -14.38 17.47 -28.96
CA SER A 62 -13.99 18.17 -27.74
C SER A 62 -15.22 18.71 -27.02
N SER A 63 -15.16 18.82 -25.72
CA SER A 63 -16.29 19.24 -24.89
C SER A 63 -15.86 20.20 -23.78
N ILE A 64 -16.77 21.07 -23.34
CA ILE A 64 -16.54 21.98 -22.21
C ILE A 64 -16.48 21.13 -20.94
N ARG A 65 -15.33 21.11 -20.26
CA ARG A 65 -15.12 20.41 -18.99
C ARG A 65 -15.22 21.34 -17.78
N TYR A 66 -14.70 22.56 -17.92
CA TYR A 66 -14.73 23.54 -16.85
C TYR A 66 -15.27 24.87 -17.38
N ALA A 67 -16.13 25.53 -16.62
CA ALA A 67 -16.67 26.82 -16.99
C ALA A 67 -17.04 27.66 -15.76
N TYR A 68 -17.02 28.98 -15.94
CA TYR A 68 -17.60 29.98 -15.06
C TYR A 68 -18.62 30.83 -15.83
N GLY A 69 -19.79 31.08 -15.21
CA GLY A 69 -20.88 31.81 -15.86
C GLY A 69 -21.67 31.04 -16.92
N LEU A 70 -21.50 29.71 -16.99
CA LEU A 70 -22.29 28.80 -17.82
C LEU A 70 -23.09 27.82 -16.98
N THR A 71 -24.31 27.55 -17.38
CA THR A 71 -25.16 26.50 -16.81
C THR A 71 -24.72 25.10 -17.30
N LYS A 72 -25.13 24.04 -16.64
CA LYS A 72 -24.85 22.65 -17.07
C LYS A 72 -25.43 22.37 -18.47
N ALA A 73 -26.60 22.93 -18.79
CA ALA A 73 -27.23 22.79 -20.11
C ALA A 73 -26.39 23.46 -21.21
N GLU A 74 -25.92 24.69 -20.98
CA GLU A 74 -25.03 25.40 -21.90
C GLU A 74 -23.69 24.69 -22.08
N MET A 75 -23.12 24.13 -21.04
CA MET A 75 -21.90 23.32 -21.15
C MET A 75 -22.10 22.06 -22.01
N ALA A 76 -23.25 21.39 -21.87
CA ALA A 76 -23.55 20.17 -22.64
C ALA A 76 -23.68 20.46 -24.18
N LEU A 77 -24.11 21.64 -24.55
CA LEU A 77 -24.16 22.10 -25.95
C LEU A 77 -22.77 22.42 -26.55
N GLY A 78 -21.78 22.67 -25.69
CA GLY A 78 -20.42 23.04 -26.07
C GLY A 78 -19.56 21.88 -26.54
N ARG A 79 -19.98 21.19 -27.59
CA ARG A 79 -19.21 20.12 -28.25
C ARG A 79 -18.75 20.63 -29.62
N TYR A 80 -17.49 20.35 -29.96
CA TYR A 80 -16.84 20.81 -31.17
C TYR A 80 -16.14 19.66 -31.88
N GLY A 81 -16.36 19.56 -33.20
CA GLY A 81 -15.64 18.62 -34.05
C GLY A 81 -14.24 19.13 -34.42
N ALA A 82 -13.47 18.29 -35.12
CA ALA A 82 -12.17 18.65 -35.64
C ALA A 82 -12.27 19.88 -36.58
N ALA A 83 -11.50 20.92 -36.29
CA ALA A 83 -11.49 22.19 -37.01
C ALA A 83 -12.85 22.93 -37.10
N GLU A 84 -13.85 22.52 -36.33
CA GLU A 84 -15.18 23.12 -36.35
C GLU A 84 -15.25 24.42 -35.54
N GLY A 85 -15.63 25.52 -36.18
CA GLY A 85 -15.70 26.82 -35.56
C GLY A 85 -14.35 27.35 -35.05
N ILE A 86 -14.38 28.38 -34.22
CA ILE A 86 -13.15 28.97 -33.63
C ILE A 86 -12.43 27.99 -32.71
N THR A 87 -13.17 27.30 -31.82
CA THR A 87 -12.60 26.37 -30.84
C THR A 87 -11.93 25.18 -31.52
N GLY A 88 -12.59 24.52 -32.49
CA GLY A 88 -12.01 23.40 -33.21
C GLY A 88 -10.79 23.78 -34.04
N ARG A 89 -10.78 25.01 -34.61
CA ARG A 89 -9.60 25.52 -35.33
C ARG A 89 -8.40 25.74 -34.41
N VAL A 90 -8.59 26.33 -33.22
CA VAL A 90 -7.52 26.49 -32.24
C VAL A 90 -6.93 25.11 -31.84
N LEU A 91 -7.77 24.10 -31.64
CA LEU A 91 -7.32 22.72 -31.40
C LEU A 91 -6.49 22.15 -32.55
N ALA A 92 -6.93 22.38 -33.79
CA ALA A 92 -6.26 21.85 -34.98
C ALA A 92 -4.96 22.58 -35.31
N THR A 93 -4.92 23.90 -35.16
CA THR A 93 -3.77 24.74 -35.60
C THR A 93 -2.78 25.06 -34.49
N ALA A 94 -3.15 24.91 -33.23
CA ALA A 94 -2.41 25.39 -32.05
C ALA A 94 -2.16 26.90 -32.06
N GLN A 95 -2.93 27.67 -32.86
CA GLN A 95 -2.78 29.11 -32.94
C GLN A 95 -3.88 29.80 -32.15
N PRO A 96 -3.55 30.85 -31.39
CA PRO A 96 -4.55 31.70 -30.76
C PRO A 96 -5.45 32.35 -31.81
N ILE A 97 -6.76 32.33 -31.58
CA ILE A 97 -7.71 33.05 -32.44
C ILE A 97 -8.45 34.09 -31.60
N ILE A 98 -8.43 35.32 -32.08
CA ILE A 98 -9.11 36.48 -31.49
C ILE A 98 -10.10 37.00 -32.47
N VAL A 99 -11.37 36.87 -32.13
CA VAL A 99 -12.50 37.45 -32.88
C VAL A 99 -12.82 38.80 -32.24
N GLN A 100 -12.67 39.88 -32.99
CA GLN A 100 -12.91 41.23 -32.47
C GLN A 100 -14.40 41.56 -32.34
N ASP A 101 -15.22 40.96 -33.19
CA ASP A 101 -16.67 41.09 -33.19
C ASP A 101 -17.30 39.75 -33.59
N ILE A 102 -18.01 39.13 -32.62
CA ILE A 102 -18.64 37.82 -32.84
C ILE A 102 -19.78 37.88 -33.88
N ASP A 103 -20.40 39.05 -34.06
CA ASP A 103 -21.50 39.24 -35.01
C ASP A 103 -20.99 39.36 -36.46
N ALA A 104 -19.74 39.78 -36.64
CA ALA A 104 -19.08 39.91 -37.93
C ALA A 104 -18.31 38.66 -38.37
N GLU A 105 -18.15 37.65 -37.48
CA GLU A 105 -17.34 36.44 -37.73
C GLU A 105 -18.23 35.25 -38.12
N PRO A 106 -18.28 34.83 -39.37
CA PRO A 106 -19.16 33.72 -39.81
C PRO A 106 -18.80 32.38 -39.21
N GLN A 107 -17.57 32.20 -38.75
CA GLN A 107 -17.09 30.92 -38.15
C GLN A 107 -17.32 30.85 -36.65
N PHE A 108 -17.84 31.90 -36.04
CA PHE A 108 -18.20 31.87 -34.62
C PHE A 108 -19.50 31.09 -34.41
N LEU A 109 -19.40 29.98 -33.73
CA LEU A 109 -20.56 29.12 -33.40
C LEU A 109 -21.11 29.51 -32.03
N ALA A 110 -22.28 30.12 -31.97
CA ALA A 110 -22.95 30.52 -30.74
C ALA A 110 -23.62 29.31 -30.01
N ARG A 111 -22.95 28.16 -29.93
CA ARG A 111 -23.56 26.91 -29.42
C ARG A 111 -23.83 26.91 -27.92
N SER A 112 -22.83 27.26 -27.12
CA SER A 112 -22.93 27.24 -25.65
C SER A 112 -23.47 28.56 -25.07
N VAL A 113 -23.46 29.64 -25.82
CA VAL A 113 -23.96 30.95 -25.40
C VAL A 113 -24.68 31.57 -26.56
N ALA A 114 -26.01 31.69 -26.45
CA ALA A 114 -26.80 32.36 -27.48
C ALA A 114 -26.51 33.85 -27.48
N ARG A 115 -26.50 34.49 -28.66
CA ARG A 115 -26.24 35.94 -28.81
C ARG A 115 -27.15 36.81 -27.93
N ALA A 116 -28.41 36.41 -27.77
CA ALA A 116 -29.39 37.10 -26.93
C ALA A 116 -29.03 37.11 -25.42
N GLN A 117 -28.11 36.28 -25.00
CA GLN A 117 -27.65 36.19 -23.60
C GLN A 117 -26.39 37.07 -23.38
N LEU A 118 -25.86 37.69 -24.42
CA LEU A 118 -24.72 38.60 -24.36
C LEU A 118 -25.20 40.07 -24.48
N PRO A 119 -24.42 41.00 -23.95
CA PRO A 119 -24.74 42.43 -24.11
C PRO A 119 -24.92 42.83 -25.58
N GLN A 120 -25.72 43.89 -25.83
CA GLN A 120 -25.92 44.43 -27.18
C GLN A 120 -24.67 45.11 -27.74
N GLU A 121 -23.70 45.41 -26.91
CA GLU A 121 -22.42 45.98 -27.28
C GLU A 121 -21.58 44.99 -28.12
N VAL A 122 -20.56 45.51 -28.82
CA VAL A 122 -19.60 44.68 -29.56
C VAL A 122 -18.88 43.75 -28.62
N VAL A 123 -19.02 42.46 -28.84
CA VAL A 123 -18.40 41.41 -28.01
C VAL A 123 -17.28 40.73 -28.79
N ALA A 124 -16.10 40.75 -28.23
CA ALA A 124 -14.96 39.98 -28.72
C ALA A 124 -14.94 38.59 -28.10
N PHE A 125 -14.37 37.62 -28.83
CA PHE A 125 -14.14 36.26 -28.34
C PHE A 125 -12.66 35.90 -28.46
N ILE A 126 -12.06 35.43 -27.37
CA ILE A 126 -10.65 35.03 -27.29
C ILE A 126 -10.59 33.55 -27.04
N ALA A 127 -9.86 32.84 -27.89
CA ALA A 127 -9.62 31.38 -27.73
C ALA A 127 -8.13 31.08 -27.86
N LEU A 128 -7.57 30.47 -26.83
CA LEU A 128 -6.15 30.15 -26.70
C LEU A 128 -5.93 28.65 -26.50
N PRO A 129 -4.92 28.05 -27.14
CA PRO A 129 -4.60 26.65 -26.94
C PRO A 129 -4.09 26.39 -25.52
N ILE A 130 -4.49 25.28 -24.96
CA ILE A 130 -3.90 24.71 -23.75
C ILE A 130 -2.95 23.61 -24.22
N GLU A 131 -1.66 23.78 -24.00
CA GLU A 131 -0.63 22.88 -24.50
C GLU A 131 0.05 22.14 -23.35
N VAL A 132 0.31 20.86 -23.58
CA VAL A 132 1.16 20.00 -22.72
C VAL A 132 2.16 19.30 -23.63
N ASN A 133 3.45 19.44 -23.37
CA ASN A 133 4.53 18.82 -24.16
C ASN A 133 4.43 19.12 -25.69
N ARG A 134 4.04 20.35 -26.07
CA ARG A 134 3.79 20.80 -27.45
C ARG A 134 2.58 20.18 -28.15
N GLU A 135 1.75 19.44 -27.44
CA GLU A 135 0.46 18.97 -27.94
C GLU A 135 -0.69 19.80 -27.36
N VAL A 136 -1.64 20.16 -28.20
CA VAL A 136 -2.82 20.88 -27.75
C VAL A 136 -3.83 19.89 -27.18
N ILE A 137 -4.09 20.01 -25.89
CA ILE A 137 -5.04 19.16 -25.15
C ILE A 137 -6.39 19.80 -24.98
N GLY A 138 -6.48 21.13 -25.20
CA GLY A 138 -7.70 21.87 -25.01
C GLY A 138 -7.61 23.34 -25.43
N VAL A 139 -8.65 24.06 -25.13
CA VAL A 139 -8.79 25.51 -25.44
C VAL A 139 -9.33 26.25 -24.23
N LEU A 140 -8.66 27.32 -23.82
CA LEU A 140 -9.19 28.32 -22.91
C LEU A 140 -9.89 29.40 -23.72
N ALA A 141 -11.19 29.62 -23.49
CA ALA A 141 -11.97 30.60 -24.25
C ALA A 141 -12.82 31.48 -23.33
N CYS A 142 -13.00 32.74 -23.70
CA CYS A 142 -13.82 33.70 -22.99
C CYS A 142 -14.38 34.77 -23.91
N HIS A 143 -15.44 35.50 -23.45
CA HIS A 143 -16.01 36.66 -24.10
C HIS A 143 -15.49 37.93 -23.44
N ARG A 144 -15.29 38.99 -24.24
CA ARG A 144 -14.87 40.32 -23.82
C ARG A 144 -15.75 41.39 -24.42
N ILE A 145 -16.23 42.30 -23.59
CA ILE A 145 -16.95 43.50 -24.06
C ILE A 145 -15.91 44.53 -24.52
N ARG A 146 -16.06 45.07 -25.74
CA ARG A 146 -15.03 45.91 -26.37
C ARG A 146 -14.94 47.33 -25.79
N SER A 147 -15.96 47.84 -25.16
CA SER A 147 -16.04 49.22 -24.61
C SER A 147 -15.19 49.48 -23.36
N ARG A 148 -14.27 48.60 -22.99
CA ARG A 148 -13.41 48.75 -21.80
C ARG A 148 -12.08 49.43 -22.15
N ASP A 149 -11.61 50.31 -21.25
CA ASP A 149 -10.33 51.05 -21.33
C ASP A 149 -9.06 50.20 -21.40
N ARG A 150 -9.18 48.87 -21.17
CA ARG A 150 -8.05 47.97 -21.16
C ARG A 150 -7.66 47.49 -22.55
N GLN A 151 -6.35 47.39 -22.82
CA GLN A 151 -5.88 46.92 -24.12
C GLN A 151 -6.11 45.40 -24.28
N LEU A 152 -6.54 44.96 -25.47
CA LEU A 152 -6.79 43.57 -25.83
C LEU A 152 -5.54 42.71 -25.71
N ASN A 153 -4.37 43.25 -26.03
CA ASN A 153 -3.09 42.56 -25.94
C ASN A 153 -2.71 42.15 -24.51
N ASP A 154 -3.06 42.99 -23.52
CA ASP A 154 -2.82 42.68 -22.10
C ASP A 154 -3.68 41.51 -21.62
N ASP A 155 -4.94 41.50 -22.04
CA ASP A 155 -5.87 40.41 -21.73
C ASP A 155 -5.40 39.09 -22.34
N VAL A 156 -4.91 39.10 -23.58
CA VAL A 156 -4.34 37.94 -24.28
C VAL A 156 -3.07 37.44 -23.57
N ALA A 157 -2.20 38.35 -23.12
CA ALA A 157 -0.99 37.97 -22.40
C ALA A 157 -1.30 37.22 -21.08
N VAL A 158 -2.25 37.74 -20.31
CA VAL A 158 -2.69 37.10 -19.07
C VAL A 158 -3.34 35.73 -19.34
N LEU A 159 -4.23 35.66 -20.34
CA LEU A 159 -4.89 34.41 -20.72
C LEU A 159 -3.90 33.34 -21.21
N LYS A 160 -2.80 33.72 -21.89
CA LYS A 160 -1.73 32.78 -22.28
C LYS A 160 -1.06 32.14 -21.05
N ILE A 161 -0.75 32.97 -20.05
CA ILE A 161 -0.18 32.47 -18.79
C ILE A 161 -1.15 31.49 -18.13
N LEU A 162 -2.42 31.83 -18.07
CA LEU A 162 -3.45 30.99 -17.47
C LEU A 162 -3.69 29.69 -18.26
N ALA A 163 -3.63 29.71 -19.58
CA ALA A 163 -3.71 28.51 -20.42
C ALA A 163 -2.53 27.57 -20.16
N THR A 164 -1.31 28.13 -20.01
CA THR A 164 -0.11 27.36 -19.65
C THR A 164 -0.26 26.72 -18.26
N LEU A 165 -0.70 27.48 -17.26
CA LEU A 165 -0.92 26.97 -15.91
C LEU A 165 -2.01 25.89 -15.89
N ALA A 166 -3.07 26.05 -16.65
CA ALA A 166 -4.13 25.03 -16.79
C ALA A 166 -3.56 23.73 -17.38
N GLY A 167 -2.72 23.82 -18.41
CA GLY A 167 -2.03 22.67 -18.99
C GLY A 167 -1.13 21.94 -17.98
N GLN A 168 -0.31 22.68 -17.24
CA GLN A 168 0.57 22.10 -16.20
C GLN A 168 -0.23 21.43 -15.08
N LEU A 169 -1.32 22.05 -14.64
CA LEU A 169 -2.18 21.48 -13.59
C LEU A 169 -2.83 20.18 -14.05
N LEU A 170 -3.35 20.12 -15.27
CA LEU A 170 -3.94 18.92 -15.86
C LEU A 170 -2.90 17.80 -16.02
N GLN A 171 -1.69 18.13 -16.45
CA GLN A 171 -0.59 17.18 -16.56
C GLN A 171 -0.19 16.59 -15.20
N LEU A 172 -0.06 17.44 -14.17
CA LEU A 172 0.26 17.01 -12.83
C LEU A 172 -0.80 16.06 -12.27
N GLN A 173 -2.09 16.38 -12.48
CA GLN A 173 -3.20 15.51 -12.08
C GLN A 173 -3.11 14.12 -12.71
N ALA A 174 -2.84 14.07 -14.01
CA ALA A 174 -2.71 12.81 -14.73
C ALA A 174 -1.56 11.95 -14.19
N LEU A 175 -0.39 12.55 -13.96
CA LEU A 175 0.78 11.88 -13.39
C LEU A 175 0.53 11.32 -11.98
N VAL A 176 -0.13 12.11 -11.12
CA VAL A 176 -0.50 11.65 -9.77
C VAL A 176 -1.49 10.48 -9.84
N GLY A 177 -2.49 10.59 -10.72
CA GLY A 177 -3.49 9.53 -10.93
C GLY A 177 -2.85 8.21 -11.40
N GLU A 178 -1.92 8.26 -12.35
CA GLU A 178 -1.20 7.08 -12.84
C GLU A 178 -0.36 6.43 -11.75
N LYS A 179 0.48 7.22 -11.05
CA LYS A 179 1.32 6.71 -9.97
C LYS A 179 0.47 6.06 -8.87
N THR A 180 -0.66 6.66 -8.53
CA THR A 180 -1.58 6.12 -7.53
C THR A 180 -2.16 4.78 -7.97
N ARG A 181 -2.63 4.67 -9.22
CA ARG A 181 -3.14 3.40 -9.79
C ARG A 181 -2.06 2.33 -9.85
N ALA A 182 -0.84 2.67 -10.30
CA ALA A 182 0.29 1.75 -10.35
C ALA A 182 0.67 1.22 -8.96
N LEU A 183 0.71 2.11 -7.94
CA LEU A 183 0.96 1.74 -6.55
C LEU A 183 -0.14 0.84 -6.00
N GLN A 184 -1.41 1.15 -6.27
CA GLN A 184 -2.54 0.32 -5.85
C GLN A 184 -2.50 -1.07 -6.49
N ALA A 185 -2.22 -1.17 -7.79
CA ALA A 185 -2.06 -2.44 -8.48
C ALA A 185 -0.91 -3.27 -7.90
N LYS A 186 0.25 -2.63 -7.65
CA LYS A 186 1.40 -3.28 -7.01
C LYS A 186 1.07 -3.77 -5.61
N ASN A 187 0.39 -2.95 -4.80
CA ASN A 187 -0.04 -3.34 -3.46
C ASN A 187 -1.00 -4.53 -3.49
N GLN A 188 -1.96 -4.56 -4.41
CA GLN A 188 -2.87 -5.70 -4.57
C GLN A 188 -2.15 -6.99 -4.93
N LEU A 189 -1.16 -6.93 -5.84
CA LEU A 189 -0.34 -8.10 -6.20
C LEU A 189 0.46 -8.62 -5.00
N LEU A 190 1.10 -7.72 -4.24
CA LEU A 190 1.84 -8.09 -3.03
C LEU A 190 0.93 -8.70 -1.96
N THR A 191 -0.26 -8.12 -1.74
CA THR A 191 -1.24 -8.65 -0.79
C THR A 191 -1.66 -10.07 -1.18
N ARG A 192 -2.00 -10.31 -2.44
CA ARG A 192 -2.35 -11.67 -2.94
C ARG A 192 -1.21 -12.67 -2.79
N ALA A 193 0.03 -12.25 -3.03
CA ALA A 193 1.20 -13.11 -2.84
C ALA A 193 1.37 -13.51 -1.36
N LEU A 194 1.20 -12.57 -0.42
CA LEU A 194 1.25 -12.82 1.01
C LEU A 194 0.10 -13.73 1.48
N GLU A 195 -1.12 -13.51 1.00
CA GLU A 195 -2.27 -14.39 1.29
C GLU A 195 -2.01 -15.84 0.82
N THR A 196 -1.44 -16.00 -0.36
CA THR A 196 -1.08 -17.33 -0.90
C THR A 196 0.01 -17.99 -0.05
N ALA A 197 1.01 -17.23 0.39
CA ALA A 197 2.05 -17.73 1.30
C ALA A 197 1.45 -18.13 2.66
N ALA A 198 0.59 -17.28 3.24
CA ALA A 198 -0.11 -17.56 4.49
C ALA A 198 -0.89 -18.87 4.44
N ALA A 199 -1.68 -19.06 3.38
CA ALA A 199 -2.47 -20.28 3.16
C ALA A 199 -1.58 -21.52 3.05
N ARG A 200 -0.41 -21.41 2.42
CA ARG A 200 0.58 -22.50 2.30
C ARG A 200 1.10 -22.96 3.67
N TYR A 201 1.19 -22.07 4.64
CA TYR A 201 1.64 -22.39 6.01
C TYR A 201 0.51 -22.67 6.98
N GLY A 202 -0.76 -22.66 6.52
CA GLY A 202 -1.94 -22.84 7.36
C GLY A 202 -2.26 -21.64 8.25
N ILE A 203 -1.73 -20.46 7.91
CA ILE A 203 -2.04 -19.20 8.58
C ILE A 203 -3.29 -18.61 7.93
N ILE A 204 -4.31 -18.29 8.73
CA ILE A 204 -5.60 -17.81 8.25
C ILE A 204 -5.81 -16.36 8.65
N GLY A 205 -6.19 -15.54 7.68
CA GLY A 205 -6.49 -14.13 7.83
C GLY A 205 -5.88 -13.26 6.73
N THR A 206 -6.44 -12.05 6.61
CA THR A 206 -6.06 -11.05 5.62
C THR A 206 -5.95 -9.65 6.22
N SER A 207 -5.99 -9.55 7.55
CA SER A 207 -5.87 -8.27 8.24
C SER A 207 -4.51 -7.61 7.99
N PRO A 208 -4.45 -6.27 7.91
CA PRO A 208 -3.19 -5.56 7.68
C PRO A 208 -2.10 -5.90 8.69
N ALA A 209 -2.47 -6.08 9.97
CA ALA A 209 -1.52 -6.44 11.03
C ALA A 209 -0.92 -7.84 10.82
N LEU A 210 -1.73 -8.82 10.39
CA LEU A 210 -1.25 -10.15 10.05
C LEU A 210 -0.37 -10.15 8.81
N LEU A 211 -0.78 -9.42 7.76
CA LEU A 211 -0.02 -9.29 6.52
C LEU A 211 1.33 -8.61 6.74
N GLN A 212 1.41 -7.66 7.68
CA GLN A 212 2.68 -7.07 8.09
C GLN A 212 3.62 -8.12 8.70
N ALA A 213 3.14 -8.91 9.67
CA ALA A 213 3.93 -9.97 10.29
C ALA A 213 4.39 -11.02 9.26
N LEU A 214 3.54 -11.36 8.29
CA LEU A 214 3.90 -12.25 7.17
C LEU A 214 4.94 -11.64 6.24
N SER A 215 4.86 -10.35 5.96
CA SER A 215 5.86 -9.64 5.15
C SER A 215 7.23 -9.64 5.85
N GLU A 216 7.25 -9.45 7.18
CA GLU A 216 8.47 -9.56 7.97
C GLU A 216 9.05 -10.98 7.91
N LEU A 217 8.20 -12.01 8.01
CA LEU A 217 8.59 -13.42 7.89
C LEU A 217 9.24 -13.70 6.52
N GLU A 218 8.61 -13.28 5.43
CA GLU A 218 9.14 -13.51 4.07
C GLU A 218 10.51 -12.82 3.88
N ARG A 219 10.68 -11.61 4.40
CA ARG A 219 11.95 -10.86 4.33
C ARG A 219 13.11 -11.56 5.04
N VAL A 220 12.82 -12.35 6.07
CA VAL A 220 13.84 -13.04 6.89
C VAL A 220 14.00 -14.50 6.55
N SER A 221 13.23 -15.01 5.60
CA SER A 221 13.20 -16.43 5.23
C SER A 221 14.58 -16.95 4.82
N GLU A 222 15.34 -16.18 4.05
CA GLU A 222 16.67 -16.55 3.56
C GLU A 222 17.80 -16.27 4.55
N ALA A 223 17.55 -15.48 5.61
CA ALA A 223 18.57 -15.14 6.59
C ALA A 223 18.85 -16.33 7.51
N SER A 224 20.12 -16.53 7.86
CA SER A 224 20.52 -17.51 8.89
C SER A 224 20.42 -16.97 10.33
N ALA A 225 20.06 -15.70 10.49
CA ALA A 225 19.95 -15.04 11.78
C ALA A 225 18.82 -15.61 12.66
N SER A 226 18.95 -15.43 13.97
CA SER A 226 17.92 -15.79 14.94
C SER A 226 16.67 -14.93 14.75
N VAL A 227 15.50 -15.54 14.86
CA VAL A 227 14.19 -14.88 14.80
C VAL A 227 13.52 -14.98 16.17
N LEU A 228 13.04 -13.84 16.67
CA LEU A 228 12.29 -13.79 17.93
C LEU A 228 10.81 -13.45 17.64
N LEU A 229 9.93 -14.41 17.88
CA LEU A 229 8.49 -14.27 17.74
C LEU A 229 7.89 -13.71 19.04
N LEU A 230 7.34 -12.52 18.98
CA LEU A 230 6.72 -11.83 20.11
C LEU A 230 5.20 -11.84 19.96
N GLY A 231 4.47 -12.19 21.00
CA GLY A 231 3.01 -12.16 20.97
C GLY A 231 2.37 -12.96 22.10
N GLU A 232 1.12 -12.64 22.36
CA GLU A 232 0.35 -13.31 23.42
C GLU A 232 0.23 -14.83 23.18
N SER A 233 -0.10 -15.56 24.24
CA SER A 233 -0.38 -17.00 24.11
C SER A 233 -1.57 -17.21 23.15
N GLY A 234 -1.47 -18.23 22.28
CA GLY A 234 -2.53 -18.55 21.31
C GLY A 234 -2.58 -17.69 20.05
N THR A 235 -1.63 -16.77 19.80
CA THR A 235 -1.59 -15.95 18.57
C THR A 235 -1.14 -16.70 17.32
N GLY A 236 -0.56 -17.91 17.48
CA GLY A 236 -0.07 -18.74 16.36
C GLY A 236 1.45 -18.71 16.19
N LYS A 237 2.23 -18.40 17.25
CA LYS A 237 3.71 -18.36 17.21
C LYS A 237 4.32 -19.63 16.61
N GLU A 238 3.77 -20.80 16.93
CA GLU A 238 4.24 -22.09 16.40
C GLU A 238 4.06 -22.19 14.86
N LEU A 239 2.91 -21.75 14.32
CA LEU A 239 2.69 -21.73 12.87
C LEU A 239 3.67 -20.79 12.17
N PHE A 240 3.94 -19.63 12.78
CA PHE A 240 4.95 -18.71 12.25
C PHE A 240 6.36 -19.29 12.31
N ALA A 241 6.75 -19.96 13.40
CA ALA A 241 8.04 -20.64 13.50
C ALA A 241 8.21 -21.71 12.40
N ARG A 242 7.16 -22.50 12.19
CA ARG A 242 7.13 -23.49 11.11
C ARG A 242 7.20 -22.85 9.73
N ALA A 243 6.51 -21.72 9.53
CA ALA A 243 6.56 -20.96 8.29
C ALA A 243 7.97 -20.40 8.01
N VAL A 244 8.67 -19.85 9.03
CA VAL A 244 10.07 -19.42 8.93
C VAL A 244 10.99 -20.57 8.49
N HIS A 245 10.78 -21.77 9.00
CA HIS A 245 11.54 -22.95 8.59
C HIS A 245 11.23 -23.35 7.15
N LEU A 246 9.94 -23.50 6.80
CA LEU A 246 9.50 -23.95 5.47
C LEU A 246 9.82 -22.97 4.35
N SER A 247 9.92 -21.68 4.64
CA SER A 247 10.31 -20.66 3.68
C SER A 247 11.84 -20.54 3.50
N SER A 248 12.63 -21.18 4.35
CA SER A 248 14.09 -21.10 4.33
C SER A 248 14.75 -22.12 3.42
N GLN A 249 16.06 -21.96 3.19
CA GLN A 249 16.89 -22.96 2.49
C GLN A 249 16.99 -24.28 3.27
N ARG A 250 16.63 -24.28 4.58
CA ARG A 250 16.67 -25.44 5.47
C ARG A 250 15.33 -26.21 5.53
N ARG A 251 14.38 -25.93 4.65
CA ARG A 251 13.00 -26.48 4.64
C ARG A 251 12.90 -28.02 4.62
N VAL A 252 13.92 -28.69 4.11
CA VAL A 252 14.00 -30.16 4.03
C VAL A 252 14.81 -30.77 5.17
N GLN A 253 15.40 -29.93 6.04
CA GLN A 253 16.21 -30.33 7.17
C GLN A 253 15.34 -30.49 8.44
N PRO A 254 15.86 -31.04 9.53
CA PRO A 254 15.10 -31.20 10.77
C PRO A 254 14.51 -29.90 11.31
N PHE A 255 13.28 -29.99 11.79
CA PHE A 255 12.62 -28.93 12.57
C PHE A 255 12.30 -29.46 13.95
N ILE A 256 13.10 -29.09 14.93
CA ILE A 256 12.96 -29.56 16.32
C ILE A 256 12.20 -28.51 17.12
N LYS A 257 11.07 -28.94 17.71
CA LYS A 257 10.22 -28.07 18.53
C LYS A 257 10.47 -28.39 20.01
N VAL A 258 10.74 -27.32 20.77
CA VAL A 258 10.97 -27.39 22.22
C VAL A 258 10.06 -26.38 22.92
N ASN A 259 9.27 -26.83 23.87
CA ASN A 259 8.51 -25.93 24.74
C ASN A 259 9.26 -25.82 26.08
N CYS A 260 9.87 -24.64 26.30
CA CYS A 260 10.67 -24.41 27.51
C CYS A 260 9.83 -24.48 28.80
N ALA A 261 8.57 -24.07 28.77
CA ALA A 261 7.69 -24.16 29.94
C ALA A 261 7.29 -25.60 30.35
N ALA A 262 7.43 -26.56 29.43
CA ALA A 262 7.02 -27.93 29.66
C ALA A 262 8.15 -28.81 30.20
N ILE A 263 9.38 -28.31 30.29
CA ILE A 263 10.55 -29.09 30.73
C ILE A 263 10.82 -28.81 32.20
N PRO A 264 10.87 -29.83 33.06
CA PRO A 264 11.35 -29.66 34.42
C PRO A 264 12.80 -29.16 34.46
N ASP A 265 13.12 -28.24 35.37
CA ASP A 265 14.46 -27.64 35.49
C ASP A 265 15.59 -28.66 35.55
N THR A 266 15.37 -29.78 36.24
CA THR A 266 16.34 -30.87 36.39
C THR A 266 16.65 -31.62 35.09
N LEU A 267 15.76 -31.61 34.12
CA LEU A 267 15.91 -32.31 32.85
C LEU A 267 16.32 -31.35 31.69
N PHE A 268 16.28 -30.05 31.93
CA PHE A 268 16.48 -29.07 30.90
C PHE A 268 17.81 -29.24 30.15
N GLU A 269 18.89 -29.42 30.92
CA GLU A 269 20.24 -29.60 30.38
C GLU A 269 20.36 -30.87 29.53
N SER A 270 19.90 -31.99 30.09
CA SER A 270 19.99 -33.32 29.44
C SER A 270 19.15 -33.41 28.16
N GLU A 271 17.99 -32.75 28.11
CA GLU A 271 17.15 -32.77 26.93
C GLU A 271 17.69 -31.82 25.83
N LEU A 272 18.14 -30.61 26.18
CA LEU A 272 18.66 -29.65 25.19
C LEU A 272 20.01 -30.07 24.61
N PHE A 273 20.96 -30.45 25.47
CA PHE A 273 22.37 -30.64 25.10
C PHE A 273 22.79 -32.11 25.07
N GLY A 274 21.92 -33.02 25.57
CA GLY A 274 22.24 -34.45 25.64
C GLY A 274 23.11 -34.83 26.84
N TYR A 275 23.37 -36.11 27.00
CA TYR A 275 24.19 -36.64 28.09
C TYR A 275 25.02 -37.83 27.66
N GLU A 276 26.16 -38.02 28.34
CA GLU A 276 27.01 -39.18 28.19
C GLU A 276 26.60 -40.29 29.19
N ARG A 277 27.00 -41.50 28.88
CA ARG A 277 26.80 -42.64 29.80
C ARG A 277 27.40 -42.34 31.17
N GLY A 278 26.61 -42.52 32.24
CA GLY A 278 27.02 -42.27 33.60
C GLY A 278 26.93 -40.81 34.06
N ALA A 279 26.36 -39.92 33.29
CA ALA A 279 26.22 -38.50 33.64
C ALA A 279 25.35 -38.28 34.89
N PHE A 280 24.37 -39.14 35.14
CA PHE A 280 23.51 -39.14 36.32
C PHE A 280 23.01 -40.55 36.64
N THR A 281 22.38 -40.73 37.80
CA THR A 281 21.76 -42.00 38.18
C THR A 281 20.64 -42.36 37.24
N GLY A 282 20.84 -43.43 36.41
CA GLY A 282 19.90 -43.80 35.32
C GLY A 282 20.40 -43.57 33.90
N ALA A 283 21.51 -42.86 33.69
CA ALA A 283 22.11 -42.66 32.38
C ALA A 283 22.90 -43.91 31.90
N GLN A 284 22.17 -44.96 31.52
CA GLN A 284 22.76 -46.22 31.08
C GLN A 284 23.42 -46.13 29.69
N THR A 285 22.91 -45.28 28.80
CA THR A 285 23.42 -45.03 27.45
C THR A 285 23.60 -43.55 27.23
N ALA A 286 24.47 -43.15 26.30
CA ALA A 286 24.57 -41.79 25.86
C ALA A 286 23.36 -41.41 24.96
N ARG A 287 22.88 -40.15 25.06
CA ARG A 287 21.76 -39.65 24.25
C ARG A 287 22.08 -38.27 23.70
N ALA A 288 21.83 -38.09 22.40
CA ALA A 288 21.94 -36.79 21.71
C ALA A 288 20.84 -35.84 22.15
N GLY A 289 21.22 -34.60 22.43
CA GLY A 289 20.28 -33.55 22.78
C GLY A 289 19.56 -32.94 21.55
N TRP A 290 18.58 -32.10 21.81
CA TRP A 290 17.79 -31.48 20.73
C TRP A 290 18.62 -30.58 19.82
N PHE A 291 19.68 -29.92 20.30
CA PHE A 291 20.58 -29.16 19.44
C PHE A 291 21.33 -30.04 18.45
N GLU A 292 21.78 -31.22 18.87
CA GLU A 292 22.42 -32.22 17.99
C GLU A 292 21.41 -32.76 16.96
N GLN A 293 20.16 -33.03 17.37
CA GLN A 293 19.10 -33.51 16.51
C GLN A 293 18.66 -32.45 15.48
N ALA A 294 18.83 -31.15 15.80
CA ALA A 294 18.50 -30.04 14.95
C ALA A 294 19.66 -29.65 14.01
N ASP A 295 20.77 -30.36 14.00
CA ASP A 295 21.93 -30.02 13.20
C ASP A 295 21.61 -29.92 11.71
N GLY A 296 22.11 -28.87 11.04
CA GLY A 296 21.77 -28.50 9.68
C GLY A 296 20.38 -27.87 9.51
N GLY A 297 19.50 -28.01 10.51
CA GLY A 297 18.09 -27.61 10.49
C GLY A 297 17.76 -26.38 11.32
N THR A 298 16.58 -26.42 11.95
CA THR A 298 16.04 -25.32 12.76
C THR A 298 15.56 -25.87 14.12
N ILE A 299 15.91 -25.17 15.20
CA ILE A 299 15.31 -25.39 16.51
C ILE A 299 14.33 -24.28 16.83
N PHE A 300 13.13 -24.63 17.25
CA PHE A 300 12.11 -23.70 17.73
C PHE A 300 12.00 -23.81 19.26
N LEU A 301 12.36 -22.71 19.93
CA LEU A 301 12.32 -22.60 21.39
C LEU A 301 11.08 -21.77 21.78
N ASP A 302 9.98 -22.46 22.09
CA ASP A 302 8.75 -21.81 22.54
C ASP A 302 8.84 -21.46 24.03
N GLU A 303 8.23 -20.33 24.40
CA GLU A 303 8.24 -19.76 25.76
C GLU A 303 9.67 -19.63 26.33
N ILE A 304 10.58 -19.04 25.53
CA ILE A 304 12.01 -18.90 25.89
C ILE A 304 12.23 -18.14 27.20
N GLY A 305 11.29 -17.26 27.59
CA GLY A 305 11.33 -16.51 28.85
C GLY A 305 11.23 -17.39 30.10
N GLU A 306 10.81 -18.66 29.96
CA GLU A 306 10.73 -19.64 31.07
C GLU A 306 12.04 -20.42 31.26
N MET A 307 13.07 -20.17 30.45
CA MET A 307 14.35 -20.88 30.54
C MET A 307 15.12 -20.49 31.80
N PRO A 308 15.58 -21.46 32.63
CA PRO A 308 16.38 -21.17 33.82
C PRO A 308 17.68 -20.44 33.50
N LEU A 309 18.12 -19.50 34.35
CA LEU A 309 19.32 -18.68 34.16
C LEU A 309 20.60 -19.46 33.85
N ALA A 310 20.78 -20.62 34.51
CA ALA A 310 21.92 -21.50 34.24
C ALA A 310 21.93 -22.02 32.80
N MET A 311 20.74 -22.31 32.24
CA MET A 311 20.57 -22.78 30.86
C MET A 311 20.70 -21.67 29.84
N GLN A 312 20.32 -20.47 30.19
CA GLN A 312 20.53 -19.28 29.34
C GLN A 312 22.02 -19.08 29.02
N THR A 313 22.90 -19.31 29.98
CA THR A 313 24.36 -19.22 29.79
C THR A 313 24.88 -20.28 28.80
N LYS A 314 24.39 -21.52 28.89
CA LYS A 314 24.77 -22.60 27.97
C LYS A 314 24.21 -22.38 26.57
N LEU A 315 22.96 -21.92 26.47
CA LEU A 315 22.36 -21.56 25.20
C LEU A 315 23.16 -20.44 24.51
N LEU A 316 23.57 -19.40 25.24
CA LEU A 316 24.37 -18.32 24.70
C LEU A 316 25.67 -18.83 24.08
N ARG A 317 26.39 -19.70 24.78
CA ARG A 317 27.62 -20.33 24.24
C ARG A 317 27.34 -21.11 22.96
N THR A 318 26.29 -21.92 22.95
CA THR A 318 25.89 -22.67 21.72
C THR A 318 25.60 -21.75 20.57
N LEU A 319 24.92 -20.60 20.81
CA LEU A 319 24.61 -19.60 19.77
C LEU A 319 25.84 -18.82 19.30
N GLN A 320 26.87 -18.69 20.12
CA GLN A 320 28.11 -17.97 19.78
C GLN A 320 29.14 -18.86 19.11
N GLU A 321 29.36 -20.05 19.66
CA GLU A 321 30.45 -20.96 19.27
C GLU A 321 30.00 -22.01 18.24
N GLY A 322 28.68 -22.24 18.11
CA GLY A 322 28.16 -23.28 17.24
C GLY A 322 28.54 -24.67 17.71
N THR A 323 28.72 -24.85 19.05
CA THR A 323 29.08 -26.11 19.66
C THR A 323 28.19 -26.44 20.84
N VAL A 324 28.03 -27.74 21.14
CA VAL A 324 27.35 -28.23 22.33
C VAL A 324 28.27 -29.23 23.06
N VAL A 325 28.13 -29.27 24.38
CA VAL A 325 28.81 -30.24 25.23
C VAL A 325 27.76 -31.03 26.00
N ARG A 326 27.76 -32.33 25.88
CA ARG A 326 26.82 -33.21 26.61
C ARG A 326 27.08 -33.19 28.12
N LEU A 327 26.03 -33.36 28.88
CA LEU A 327 26.13 -33.50 30.35
C LEU A 327 27.04 -34.68 30.70
N GLY A 328 28.01 -34.46 31.60
CA GLY A 328 29.04 -35.45 31.94
C GLY A 328 30.14 -35.61 30.88
N GLY A 329 30.05 -35.01 29.74
CA GLY A 329 31.07 -35.01 28.67
C GLY A 329 32.02 -33.84 28.75
N LYS A 330 33.15 -33.94 27.98
CA LYS A 330 34.13 -32.87 27.78
C LYS A 330 34.29 -32.51 26.28
N ARG A 331 33.69 -33.31 25.41
CA ARG A 331 33.84 -33.17 23.96
C ARG A 331 32.89 -32.13 23.45
N GLU A 332 33.42 -31.17 22.72
CA GLU A 332 32.63 -30.21 21.93
C GLU A 332 32.16 -30.87 20.63
N ILE A 333 30.86 -30.75 20.38
CA ILE A 333 30.19 -31.26 19.18
C ILE A 333 29.72 -30.03 18.38
N LYS A 334 30.21 -29.89 17.16
CA LYS A 334 29.80 -28.76 16.25
C LYS A 334 28.37 -28.98 15.79
N VAL A 335 27.58 -27.92 15.80
CA VAL A 335 26.20 -27.91 15.33
C VAL A 335 25.92 -26.63 14.56
N ALA A 336 25.21 -26.74 13.42
CA ALA A 336 24.85 -25.64 12.56
C ALA A 336 23.33 -25.42 12.58
N VAL A 337 22.80 -24.86 13.66
CA VAL A 337 21.35 -24.77 13.91
C VAL A 337 20.87 -23.35 13.75
N ARG A 338 19.78 -23.15 12.99
CA ARG A 338 19.03 -21.87 12.97
C ARG A 338 18.10 -21.84 14.17
N VAL A 339 18.09 -20.74 14.92
CA VAL A 339 17.23 -20.60 16.10
C VAL A 339 16.05 -19.69 15.80
N VAL A 340 14.86 -20.20 16.11
CA VAL A 340 13.61 -19.42 16.19
C VAL A 340 13.15 -19.51 17.65
N ALA A 341 13.07 -18.38 18.34
CA ALA A 341 12.58 -18.31 19.71
C ALA A 341 11.20 -17.63 19.75
N ALA A 342 10.38 -17.99 20.71
CA ALA A 342 9.07 -17.36 20.91
C ALA A 342 8.82 -17.09 22.40
N THR A 343 8.11 -16.01 22.68
CA THR A 343 7.68 -15.67 24.04
C THR A 343 6.45 -14.77 24.03
N ASN A 344 5.68 -14.83 25.11
CA ASN A 344 4.61 -13.89 25.45
C ASN A 344 5.06 -12.88 26.52
N ARG A 345 6.27 -13.03 27.08
CA ARG A 345 6.81 -12.16 28.13
C ARG A 345 7.53 -10.97 27.53
N ASP A 346 7.60 -9.89 28.31
CA ASP A 346 8.46 -8.75 28.04
C ASP A 346 9.89 -9.07 28.51
N LEU A 347 10.72 -9.57 27.58
CA LEU A 347 12.09 -9.95 27.89
C LEU A 347 12.96 -8.74 28.29
N GLU A 348 12.64 -7.53 27.86
CA GLU A 348 13.38 -6.32 28.27
C GLU A 348 13.16 -6.03 29.75
N GLN A 349 11.92 -6.15 30.23
CA GLN A 349 11.62 -6.06 31.66
C GLN A 349 12.26 -7.22 32.44
N ASP A 350 12.26 -8.44 31.89
CA ASP A 350 12.90 -9.58 32.55
C ASP A 350 14.41 -9.43 32.63
N VAL A 351 15.05 -8.77 31.66
CA VAL A 351 16.47 -8.38 31.74
C VAL A 351 16.70 -7.38 32.86
N GLN A 352 15.84 -6.37 33.01
CA GLN A 352 15.96 -5.36 34.09
C GLN A 352 15.80 -6.02 35.49
N ARG A 353 14.95 -7.03 35.60
CA ARG A 353 14.71 -7.78 36.84
C ARG A 353 15.78 -8.86 37.11
N GLY A 354 16.74 -9.08 36.22
CA GLY A 354 17.75 -10.11 36.32
C GLY A 354 17.24 -11.53 36.11
N ILE A 355 16.03 -11.71 35.60
CA ILE A 355 15.41 -13.01 35.30
C ILE A 355 15.89 -13.56 33.96
N PHE A 356 16.20 -12.66 33.02
CA PHE A 356 16.73 -12.99 31.71
C PHE A 356 18.08 -12.29 31.49
N ARG A 357 19.01 -12.96 30.84
CA ARG A 357 20.36 -12.40 30.60
C ARG A 357 20.30 -11.40 29.43
N ARG A 358 20.93 -10.25 29.58
CA ARG A 358 21.02 -9.20 28.58
C ARG A 358 21.76 -9.66 27.30
N ASP A 359 22.87 -10.40 27.49
CA ASP A 359 23.67 -10.91 26.36
C ASP A 359 22.92 -11.92 25.49
N LEU A 360 22.15 -12.82 26.11
CA LEU A 360 21.29 -13.76 25.41
C LEU A 360 20.13 -13.04 24.70
N PHE A 361 19.52 -12.04 25.36
CA PHE A 361 18.45 -11.23 24.75
C PHE A 361 18.90 -10.64 23.42
N TYR A 362 20.03 -9.93 23.38
CA TYR A 362 20.54 -9.34 22.13
C TYR A 362 20.92 -10.38 21.07
N ARG A 363 21.33 -11.59 21.48
CA ARG A 363 21.66 -12.66 20.54
C ARG A 363 20.43 -13.31 19.92
N LEU A 364 19.31 -13.34 20.64
CA LEU A 364 18.02 -13.87 20.16
C LEU A 364 17.22 -12.79 19.40
N ASN A 365 17.24 -11.55 19.88
CA ASN A 365 16.48 -10.43 19.34
C ASN A 365 17.18 -9.76 18.14
N VAL A 366 17.65 -10.57 17.18
CA VAL A 366 18.25 -10.06 15.94
C VAL A 366 17.17 -9.62 14.97
N ILE A 367 16.14 -10.44 14.82
CA ILE A 367 14.99 -10.15 13.96
C ILE A 367 13.72 -10.43 14.78
N PRO A 368 13.15 -9.39 15.41
CA PRO A 368 11.86 -9.52 16.08
C PRO A 368 10.72 -9.50 15.06
N ILE A 369 9.75 -10.42 15.25
CA ILE A 369 8.47 -10.43 14.53
C ILE A 369 7.36 -10.41 15.57
N ARG A 370 6.55 -9.34 15.57
CA ARG A 370 5.41 -9.23 16.47
C ARG A 370 4.16 -9.81 15.82
N LEU A 371 3.58 -10.82 16.46
CA LEU A 371 2.31 -11.39 16.06
C LEU A 371 1.16 -10.62 16.72
N PRO A 372 0.19 -10.14 15.94
CA PRO A 372 -0.95 -9.42 16.49
C PRO A 372 -1.86 -10.36 17.29
N SER A 373 -2.39 -9.87 18.40
CA SER A 373 -3.47 -10.52 19.13
C SER A 373 -4.75 -10.56 18.28
N LEU A 374 -5.68 -11.46 18.60
CA LEU A 374 -6.91 -11.61 17.81
C LEU A 374 -7.79 -10.35 17.87
N ARG A 375 -7.77 -9.59 18.97
CA ARG A 375 -8.45 -8.31 19.10
C ARG A 375 -7.87 -7.18 18.24
N GLU A 376 -6.59 -7.29 17.82
CA GLU A 376 -5.94 -6.36 16.89
C GLU A 376 -6.25 -6.69 15.42
N ARG A 377 -6.90 -7.85 15.16
CA ARG A 377 -7.28 -8.33 13.83
C ARG A 377 -8.71 -8.85 13.76
N PRO A 378 -9.71 -8.04 14.13
CA PRO A 378 -11.12 -8.49 14.19
C PRO A 378 -11.65 -8.98 12.84
N GLN A 379 -11.12 -8.47 11.72
CA GLN A 379 -11.50 -8.91 10.37
C GLN A 379 -11.19 -10.40 10.10
N ASP A 380 -10.23 -10.99 10.82
CA ASP A 380 -9.84 -12.38 10.64
C ASP A 380 -10.70 -13.36 11.46
N ILE A 381 -11.45 -12.89 12.46
CA ILE A 381 -12.25 -13.73 13.37
C ILE A 381 -13.26 -14.57 12.59
N ARG A 382 -13.95 -13.96 11.64
CA ARG A 382 -14.93 -14.67 10.80
C ARG A 382 -14.32 -15.79 10.00
N ALA A 383 -13.19 -15.54 9.35
CA ALA A 383 -12.47 -16.55 8.56
C ALA A 383 -11.97 -17.71 9.42
N LEU A 384 -11.43 -17.40 10.60
CA LEU A 384 -10.98 -18.38 11.58
C LEU A 384 -12.17 -19.21 12.11
N ALA A 385 -13.28 -18.59 12.49
CA ALA A 385 -14.47 -19.28 12.97
C ALA A 385 -15.02 -20.26 11.93
N LEU A 386 -15.13 -19.84 10.67
CA LEU A 386 -15.59 -20.69 9.58
C LEU A 386 -14.62 -21.85 9.30
N HIS A 387 -13.30 -21.60 9.35
CA HIS A 387 -12.30 -22.64 9.17
C HIS A 387 -12.41 -23.71 10.27
N PHE A 388 -12.45 -23.31 11.54
CA PHE A 388 -12.56 -24.27 12.65
C PHE A 388 -13.89 -24.99 12.65
N LEU A 389 -14.99 -24.31 12.27
CA LEU A 389 -16.28 -24.96 12.10
C LEU A 389 -16.25 -26.03 10.99
N SER A 390 -15.66 -25.70 9.84
CA SER A 390 -15.51 -26.66 8.74
C SER A 390 -14.72 -27.88 9.17
N ARG A 391 -13.62 -27.68 9.89
CA ARG A 391 -12.81 -28.77 10.44
C ARG A 391 -13.60 -29.62 11.46
N ALA A 392 -14.28 -28.96 12.39
CA ALA A 392 -15.12 -29.66 13.39
C ALA A 392 -16.25 -30.46 12.73
N ASN A 393 -16.86 -29.92 11.66
CA ASN A 393 -17.87 -30.64 10.88
C ASN A 393 -17.29 -31.89 10.21
N GLN A 394 -16.09 -31.78 9.61
CA GLN A 394 -15.40 -32.92 9.00
C GLN A 394 -15.04 -33.98 10.02
N ASP A 395 -14.42 -33.58 11.13
CA ASP A 395 -13.97 -34.50 12.20
C ASP A 395 -15.13 -35.25 12.87
N ASN A 396 -16.31 -34.60 12.95
CA ASN A 396 -17.50 -35.17 13.60
C ASN A 396 -18.58 -35.64 12.62
N GLN A 397 -18.34 -35.58 11.32
CA GLN A 397 -19.31 -35.94 10.25
C GLN A 397 -20.66 -35.21 10.40
N ARG A 398 -20.59 -33.91 10.75
CA ARG A 398 -21.75 -33.01 10.93
C ARG A 398 -21.76 -31.92 9.88
N ASN A 399 -22.93 -31.28 9.71
CA ASN A 399 -23.07 -30.12 8.82
C ASN A 399 -23.75 -28.97 9.60
N VAL A 400 -23.03 -28.44 10.57
CA VAL A 400 -23.49 -27.29 11.39
C VAL A 400 -23.06 -26.02 10.72
N SER A 401 -23.90 -24.96 10.80
CA SER A 401 -23.59 -23.60 10.33
C SER A 401 -23.72 -22.59 11.47
N LEU A 402 -22.97 -21.49 11.38
CA LEU A 402 -23.11 -20.36 12.32
C LEU A 402 -24.19 -19.39 11.78
N SER A 403 -25.09 -18.99 12.68
CA SER A 403 -26.05 -17.92 12.37
C SER A 403 -25.31 -16.56 12.27
N PRO A 404 -25.88 -15.57 11.55
CA PRO A 404 -25.32 -14.21 11.51
C PRO A 404 -25.11 -13.60 12.90
N ASP A 405 -26.07 -13.81 13.82
CA ASP A 405 -25.99 -13.32 15.21
C ASP A 405 -24.85 -13.97 16.00
N ALA A 406 -24.63 -15.28 15.79
CA ALA A 406 -23.51 -15.98 16.40
C ALA A 406 -22.17 -15.45 15.90
N LEU A 407 -22.03 -15.19 14.59
CA LEU A 407 -20.84 -14.59 14.02
C LEU A 407 -20.59 -13.19 14.57
N ALA A 408 -21.61 -12.34 14.66
CA ALA A 408 -21.51 -11.00 15.23
C ALA A 408 -21.04 -11.02 16.69
N LYS A 409 -21.51 -11.97 17.50
CA LYS A 409 -21.03 -12.16 18.87
C LYS A 409 -19.57 -12.60 18.93
N LEU A 410 -19.13 -13.48 18.03
CA LEU A 410 -17.74 -13.91 17.94
C LEU A 410 -16.82 -12.75 17.57
N GLU A 411 -17.23 -11.89 16.63
CA GLU A 411 -16.48 -10.70 16.22
C GLU A 411 -16.32 -9.66 17.33
N GLN A 412 -17.30 -9.55 18.24
CA GLN A 412 -17.28 -8.61 19.36
C GLN A 412 -16.57 -9.15 20.61
N HIS A 413 -16.27 -10.45 20.65
CA HIS A 413 -15.64 -11.05 21.82
C HIS A 413 -14.15 -10.62 21.92
N PRO A 414 -13.61 -10.33 23.12
CA PRO A 414 -12.23 -9.85 23.30
C PRO A 414 -11.15 -10.91 23.10
N TRP A 415 -11.50 -12.18 23.06
CA TRP A 415 -10.61 -13.31 22.81
C TRP A 415 -9.32 -13.30 23.63
N PRO A 416 -9.36 -13.35 24.98
CA PRO A 416 -8.17 -13.32 25.84
C PRO A 416 -7.24 -14.52 25.62
N GLY A 417 -7.74 -15.62 25.07
CA GLY A 417 -6.97 -16.80 24.67
C GLY A 417 -6.56 -16.81 23.20
N ASN A 418 -6.85 -15.73 22.46
CA ASN A 418 -6.57 -15.61 21.02
C ASN A 418 -7.20 -16.75 20.20
N ILE A 419 -6.42 -17.47 19.38
CA ILE A 419 -6.90 -18.56 18.52
C ILE A 419 -7.02 -19.90 19.29
N ARG A 420 -6.33 -20.03 20.43
CA ARG A 420 -6.41 -21.24 21.27
C ARG A 420 -7.70 -21.22 22.03
#